data_41c23cc47af0b9fe0ee0285c3f348bd5
#
_entry.id   41c23cc47af0b9fe0ee0285c3f348bd5
#
_cell.length_a   1.000
_cell.length_b   1.000
_cell.length_c   1.000
_cell.angle_alpha   90.00
_cell.angle_beta   90.00
_cell.angle_gamma   90.00
#
_symmetry.space_group_name_H-M   'P 1'
#
loop_
_entity.id
_entity.type
_entity.pdbx_description
1 polymer ?
#
loop_
_entity_poly.entity_id
_entity_poly.type
_entity_poly.pdbx_seq_one_letter_code
_entity_poly.pdbx_strand_id
1 'polypeptide(L)'
;MRSFALYAGDGRVFLRVSREGVLVEREGDYALKLYLSEGQTTAGVLGLSGTEGKVETSAHRIGFSIGENSLLLSMKYTLRFDSGKQEMNVRLVAQGKKFSEEE
;
A
#
# COMPACT_ATOMS: atom_id res chain seq x y z
N MET A 1 3.86 -10.13 -11.62
CA MET A 1 3.98 -9.19 -10.48
C MET A 1 4.85 -8.01 -10.86
N ARG A 2 4.45 -6.83 -10.51
CA ARG A 2 5.22 -5.63 -10.78
C ARG A 2 5.49 -4.87 -9.49
N SER A 3 6.71 -4.38 -9.37
CA SER A 3 7.17 -3.69 -8.17
C SER A 3 7.51 -2.24 -8.49
N PHE A 4 7.11 -1.34 -7.61
CA PHE A 4 7.32 0.09 -7.75
C PHE A 4 7.93 0.63 -6.47
N ALA A 5 8.83 1.59 -6.60
CA ALA A 5 9.37 2.34 -5.49
C ALA A 5 9.03 3.81 -5.69
N LEU A 6 8.41 4.41 -4.67
CA LEU A 6 7.94 5.78 -4.72
C LEU A 6 8.50 6.56 -3.54
N TYR A 7 8.75 7.83 -3.74
CA TYR A 7 9.19 8.73 -2.68
C TYR A 7 8.04 9.63 -2.29
N ALA A 8 7.72 9.65 -1.00
CA ALA A 8 6.62 10.45 -0.48
C ALA A 8 7.10 11.21 0.75
N GLY A 9 7.46 12.48 0.56
CA GLY A 9 7.96 13.30 1.64
C GLY A 9 9.26 12.74 2.21
N ASP A 10 9.24 12.41 3.49
CA ASP A 10 10.37 11.86 4.24
C ASP A 10 10.54 10.36 4.13
N GLY A 11 9.62 9.70 3.44
CA GLY A 11 9.60 8.25 3.39
C GLY A 11 9.62 7.68 1.99
N ARG A 12 9.69 6.37 1.94
CA ARG A 12 9.61 5.61 0.70
C ARG A 12 8.50 4.60 0.79
N VAL A 13 7.80 4.42 -0.32
CA VAL A 13 6.72 3.44 -0.42
C VAL A 13 7.09 2.44 -1.50
N PHE A 14 7.03 1.17 -1.16
CA PHE A 14 7.26 0.08 -2.09
C PHE A 14 5.94 -0.62 -2.33
N LEU A 15 5.60 -0.81 -3.60
CA LEU A 15 4.36 -1.45 -4.01
C LEU A 15 4.69 -2.68 -4.85
N ARG A 16 4.03 -3.79 -4.55
CA ARG A 16 4.03 -4.96 -5.42
C ARG A 16 2.61 -5.24 -5.83
N VAL A 17 2.35 -5.11 -7.11
CA VAL A 17 1.00 -5.24 -7.66
C VAL A 17 0.91 -6.53 -8.46
N SER A 18 -0.08 -7.34 -8.16
CA SER A 18 -0.33 -8.59 -8.87
C SER A 18 -1.84 -8.81 -8.99
N ARG A 19 -2.23 -9.86 -9.69
CA ARG A 19 -3.64 -10.23 -9.81
C ARG A 19 -4.26 -10.59 -8.46
N GLU A 20 -3.44 -11.07 -7.54
CA GLU A 20 -3.92 -11.56 -6.24
C GLU A 20 -4.07 -10.43 -5.23
N GLY A 21 -3.33 -9.35 -5.40
CA GLY A 21 -3.42 -8.25 -4.47
C GLY A 21 -2.28 -7.27 -4.58
N VAL A 22 -2.21 -6.40 -3.59
CA VAL A 22 -1.20 -5.35 -3.52
C VAL A 22 -0.49 -5.44 -2.18
N LEU A 23 0.84 -5.57 -2.24
CA LEU A 23 1.67 -5.48 -1.05
C LEU A 23 2.18 -4.04 -0.95
N VAL A 24 1.94 -3.41 0.18
CA VAL A 24 2.36 -2.04 0.45
C VAL A 24 3.36 -2.06 1.60
N GLU A 25 4.56 -1.54 1.36
CA GLU A 25 5.55 -1.37 2.41
C GLU A 25 5.98 0.09 2.45
N ARG A 26 6.03 0.67 3.63
CA ARG A 26 6.46 2.05 3.81
C ARG A 26 7.57 2.13 4.84
N GLU A 27 8.56 2.95 4.54
CA GLU A 27 9.64 3.32 5.46
C GLU A 27 9.63 4.84 5.64
N GLY A 28 10.05 5.32 6.80
CA GLY A 28 10.11 6.75 7.10
C GLY A 28 9.82 6.98 8.58
N ASP A 29 9.08 8.04 8.90
CA ASP A 29 8.68 8.35 10.28
C ASP A 29 7.92 7.20 10.93
N TYR A 30 7.19 6.46 10.14
CA TYR A 30 6.57 5.22 10.59
C TYR A 30 6.74 4.16 9.50
N ALA A 31 6.73 2.90 9.91
CA ALA A 31 6.83 1.77 9.02
C ALA A 31 5.46 1.10 8.89
N LEU A 32 5.13 0.66 7.70
CA LEU A 32 3.85 0.03 7.43
C LEU A 32 4.05 -1.12 6.45
N LYS A 33 3.42 -2.24 6.73
CA LYS A 33 3.41 -3.37 5.82
C LYS A 33 2.00 -3.92 5.76
N LEU A 34 1.36 -3.79 4.61
CA LEU A 34 -0.01 -4.23 4.38
C LEU A 34 -0.07 -5.11 3.14
N TYR A 35 -0.89 -6.13 3.21
CA TYR A 35 -1.26 -6.89 2.03
C TYR A 35 -2.76 -6.73 1.81
N LEU A 36 -3.13 -6.28 0.62
CA LEU A 36 -4.53 -6.03 0.28
C LEU A 36 -4.96 -6.96 -0.85
N SER A 37 -5.99 -7.73 -0.59
CA SER A 37 -6.59 -8.61 -1.59
C SER A 37 -8.10 -8.33 -1.59
N GLU A 38 -8.64 -7.99 -2.74
CA GLU A 38 -10.02 -7.54 -2.85
C GLU A 38 -10.99 -8.56 -2.28
N GLY A 39 -11.88 -8.09 -1.40
CA GLY A 39 -12.87 -8.94 -0.74
C GLY A 39 -12.33 -9.76 0.43
N GLN A 40 -11.08 -9.57 0.83
CA GLN A 40 -10.47 -10.35 1.90
C GLN A 40 -9.96 -9.48 3.03
N THR A 41 -9.82 -10.10 4.20
CA THR A 41 -9.22 -9.47 5.37
C THR A 41 -7.85 -10.10 5.60
N THR A 42 -6.83 -9.27 5.73
CA THR A 42 -5.45 -9.72 5.87
C THR A 42 -4.79 -9.03 7.06
N ALA A 43 -3.75 -9.65 7.59
CA ALA A 43 -2.98 -9.09 8.70
C ALA A 43 -1.85 -8.20 8.16
N GLY A 44 -1.56 -7.12 8.87
CA GLY A 44 -0.47 -6.22 8.56
C GLY A 44 0.26 -5.78 9.82
N VAL A 45 1.26 -4.93 9.64
CA VAL A 45 2.10 -4.43 10.73
C VAL A 45 2.26 -2.92 10.58
N LEU A 46 2.13 -2.21 11.69
CA LEU A 46 2.42 -0.78 11.77
C LEU A 46 3.49 -0.57 12.84
N GLY A 47 4.59 0.06 12.46
CA GLY A 47 5.69 0.37 13.37
C GLY A 47 5.84 1.86 13.60
N LEU A 48 5.88 2.26 14.86
CA LEU A 48 6.04 3.65 15.29
C LEU A 48 7.08 3.71 16.39
N SER A 49 8.12 4.50 16.19
CA SER A 49 9.13 4.77 17.22
C SER A 49 9.69 3.50 17.87
N GLY A 50 9.96 2.49 17.06
CA GLY A 50 10.51 1.23 17.55
C GLY A 50 9.50 0.26 18.14
N THR A 51 8.22 0.62 18.17
CA THR A 51 7.15 -0.24 18.64
C THR A 51 6.33 -0.71 17.46
N GLU A 52 6.09 -2.01 17.37
CA GLU A 52 5.27 -2.58 16.31
C GLU A 52 3.92 -3.04 16.84
N GLY A 53 2.88 -2.80 16.05
CA GLY A 53 1.53 -3.25 16.35
C GLY A 53 0.94 -3.99 15.16
N LYS A 54 0.01 -4.89 15.44
CA LYS A 54 -0.71 -5.60 14.40
C LYS A 54 -1.92 -4.81 13.98
N VAL A 55 -2.20 -4.83 12.68
CA VAL A 55 -3.40 -4.21 12.11
C VAL A 55 -4.07 -5.24 11.20
N GLU A 56 -5.38 -5.11 11.04
CA GLU A 56 -6.13 -5.88 10.05
C GLU A 56 -6.56 -4.98 8.93
N THR A 57 -6.51 -5.49 7.72
CA THR A 57 -6.89 -4.73 6.53
C THR A 57 -7.97 -5.49 5.79
N SER A 58 -9.12 -4.86 5.60
CA SER A 58 -10.21 -5.41 4.80
C SER A 58 -10.29 -4.60 3.51
N ALA A 59 -9.89 -5.20 2.41
CA ALA A 59 -9.88 -4.53 1.12
C ALA A 59 -11.25 -4.66 0.46
N HIS A 60 -11.88 -3.53 0.17
CA HIS A 60 -13.22 -3.49 -0.44
C HIS A 60 -13.12 -3.42 -1.96
N ARG A 61 -12.18 -2.63 -2.47
CA ARG A 61 -12.00 -2.45 -3.89
C ARG A 61 -10.55 -2.11 -4.19
N ILE A 62 -10.00 -2.77 -5.19
CA ILE A 62 -8.65 -2.48 -5.70
C ILE A 62 -8.73 -2.38 -7.21
N GLY A 63 -8.27 -1.26 -7.76
CA GLY A 63 -8.17 -1.08 -9.19
C GLY A 63 -6.81 -0.52 -9.54
N PHE A 64 -6.23 -1.00 -10.63
CA PHE A 64 -4.96 -0.46 -11.08
C PHE A 64 -4.87 -0.49 -12.60
N SER A 65 -4.08 0.43 -13.12
CA SER A 65 -3.74 0.49 -14.52
C SER A 65 -2.27 0.85 -14.64
N ILE A 66 -1.54 0.05 -15.39
CA ILE A 66 -0.09 0.21 -15.52
C ILE A 66 0.23 0.42 -17.00
N GLY A 67 0.81 1.58 -17.31
CA GLY A 67 1.32 1.88 -18.64
C GLY A 67 2.84 1.81 -18.64
N GLU A 68 3.46 2.16 -19.76
CA GLU A 68 4.92 2.15 -19.87
C GLU A 68 5.60 3.01 -18.83
N ASN A 69 5.08 4.22 -18.63
CA ASN A 69 5.67 5.19 -17.71
C ASN A 69 4.63 5.72 -16.73
N SER A 70 3.61 4.94 -16.43
CA SER A 70 2.53 5.42 -15.59
C SER A 70 1.96 4.31 -14.73
N LEU A 71 1.49 4.70 -13.55
CA LEU A 71 0.78 3.84 -12.63
C LEU A 71 -0.41 4.60 -12.10
N LEU A 72 -1.57 3.99 -12.19
CA LEU A 72 -2.78 4.46 -11.53
C LEU A 72 -3.23 3.36 -10.60
N LEU A 73 -3.32 3.66 -9.30
CA LEU A 73 -3.75 2.72 -8.29
C LEU A 73 -4.84 3.36 -7.46
N SER A 74 -5.94 2.64 -7.29
CA SER A 74 -7.07 3.07 -6.48
C SER A 74 -7.42 1.95 -5.53
N MET A 75 -7.45 2.25 -4.24
CA MET A 75 -7.76 1.25 -3.21
C MET A 75 -8.73 1.83 -2.20
N LYS A 76 -9.70 1.01 -1.82
CA LYS A 76 -10.63 1.34 -0.75
C LYS A 76 -10.60 0.20 0.25
N TYR A 77 -10.20 0.51 1.48
CA TYR A 77 -10.03 -0.52 2.50
C TYR A 77 -10.26 0.06 3.89
N THR A 78 -10.47 -0.84 4.84
CA THR A 78 -10.62 -0.51 6.25
C THR A 78 -9.42 -1.01 7.01
N LEU A 79 -8.78 -0.13 7.78
CA LEU A 79 -7.74 -0.51 8.74
C LEU A 79 -8.36 -0.66 10.11
N ARG A 80 -8.08 -1.78 10.78
CA ARG A 80 -8.54 -2.01 12.16
C ARG A 80 -7.35 -2.09 13.09
N PHE A 81 -7.45 -1.32 14.14
CA PHE A 81 -6.49 -1.27 15.23
C PHE A 81 -7.16 -1.75 16.51
N ASP A 82 -6.38 -1.95 17.56
CA ASP A 82 -6.95 -2.25 18.88
C ASP A 82 -7.88 -1.15 19.37
N SER A 83 -7.59 0.10 19.01
CA SER A 83 -8.37 1.27 19.47
C SER A 83 -9.51 1.67 18.55
N GLY A 84 -9.70 0.97 17.44
CA GLY A 84 -10.77 1.33 16.51
C GLY A 84 -10.46 0.98 15.07
N LYS A 85 -11.18 1.62 14.16
CA LYS A 85 -10.99 1.40 12.74
C LYS A 85 -10.97 2.71 11.97
N GLN A 86 -10.37 2.68 10.80
CA GLN A 86 -10.29 3.84 9.91
C GLN A 86 -10.57 3.39 8.47
N GLU A 87 -11.46 4.11 7.79
CA GLU A 87 -11.72 3.89 6.37
C GLU A 87 -10.68 4.63 5.54
N MET A 88 -10.10 3.94 4.58
CA MET A 88 -9.05 4.49 3.74
C MET A 88 -9.46 4.50 2.29
N ASN A 89 -9.29 5.65 1.65
CA ASN A 89 -9.40 5.79 0.20
C ASN A 89 -8.06 6.28 -0.30
N VAL A 90 -7.39 5.47 -1.08
CA VAL A 90 -6.08 5.81 -1.62
C VAL A 90 -6.17 5.87 -3.13
N ARG A 91 -5.71 6.96 -3.68
CA ARG A 91 -5.57 7.12 -5.11
C ARG A 91 -4.15 7.59 -5.39
N LEU A 92 -3.42 6.78 -6.12
CA LEU A 92 -2.04 7.06 -6.47
C LEU A 92 -1.94 7.19 -7.97
N VAL A 93 -1.35 8.30 -8.42
CA VAL A 93 -1.05 8.52 -9.82
C VAL A 93 0.43 8.85 -9.91
N ALA A 94 1.17 8.04 -10.65
CA ALA A 94 2.59 8.28 -10.86
C ALA A 94 2.88 8.24 -12.35
N GLN A 95 3.67 9.20 -12.83
CA GLN A 95 4.00 9.33 -14.23
C GLN A 95 5.47 9.68 -14.42
N GLY A 96 6.00 9.27 -15.55
CA GLY A 96 7.35 9.61 -15.94
C GLY A 96 8.39 8.88 -15.13
N LYS A 97 9.45 9.60 -14.76
CA LYS A 97 10.59 9.02 -14.06
C LYS A 97 10.49 9.11 -12.55
N LYS A 98 9.31 9.32 -12.01
CA LYS A 98 9.12 9.51 -10.58
C LYS A 98 9.03 8.20 -9.81
N PHE A 99 9.09 7.06 -10.47
CA PHE A 99 9.09 5.77 -9.81
C PHE A 99 10.01 4.79 -10.52
N SER A 100 10.47 3.79 -9.78
CA SER A 100 11.24 2.68 -10.31
C SER A 100 10.33 1.46 -10.45
N GLU A 101 10.53 0.68 -11.49
CA GLU A 101 9.74 -0.51 -11.75
C GLU A 101 10.64 -1.72 -11.82
N GLU A 102 10.24 -2.81 -11.16
CA GLU A 102 10.94 -4.09 -11.17
C GLU A 102 9.94 -5.22 -11.39
N GLU A 103 10.37 -6.25 -12.07
CA GLU A 103 9.54 -7.44 -12.32
C GLU A 103 10.17 -8.70 -11.75
#